data_593646d70171ab501e2ccbffac27eeaf
#
_entry.id   593646d70171ab501e2ccbffac27eeaf
#
_cell.length_a   1.000
_cell.length_b   1.000
_cell.length_c   1.000
_cell.angle_alpha   90.00
_cell.angle_beta   90.00
_cell.angle_gamma   90.00
#
_symmetry.space_group_name_H-M   'P 1'
#
loop_
_entity.id
_entity.type
_entity.pdbx_description
1 polymer ?
#
loop_
_entity_poly.entity_id
_entity_poly.type
_entity_poly.pdbx_seq_one_letter_code
_entity_poly.pdbx_strand_id
1 'polypeptide(L)'
;MSDQTDRLNRIMARLRDPDRGCPWDVEQTFGTIAAYTIEEAYEVADAIQRREFNDLKSELGDLLFQVVFHARMAEEQGLFAYEDVARAMGDKLERRHPHVFPPDGELEDRKADAWSQKAHWEDIKADERKAKDQTGVLDDVPVALPA
;
A
#
# COMPACT_ATOMS: atom_id res chain seq x y z
N MET A 1 -5.12 -9.55 12.73
CA MET A 1 -4.31 -8.31 12.77
C MET A 1 -3.60 -8.20 14.10
N SER A 2 -2.52 -7.42 14.17
CA SER A 2 -1.88 -7.12 15.44
C SER A 2 -2.75 -6.15 16.26
N ASP A 3 -2.55 -6.12 17.58
CA ASP A 3 -3.26 -5.19 18.46
C ASP A 3 -3.10 -3.73 18.03
N GLN A 4 -1.91 -3.36 17.56
CA GLN A 4 -1.65 -1.98 17.12
C GLN A 4 -2.34 -1.65 15.80
N THR A 5 -2.41 -2.61 14.88
CA THR A 5 -3.15 -2.44 13.64
C THR A 5 -4.65 -2.30 13.90
N ASP A 6 -5.20 -3.14 14.78
CA ASP A 6 -6.60 -3.04 15.20
C ASP A 6 -6.88 -1.71 15.87
N ARG A 7 -5.95 -1.26 16.72
CA ARG A 7 -6.07 0.03 17.39
C ARG A 7 -6.13 1.18 16.38
N LEU A 8 -5.26 1.18 15.36
CA LEU A 8 -5.29 2.23 14.32
C LEU A 8 -6.62 2.24 13.57
N ASN A 9 -7.14 1.07 13.24
CA ASN A 9 -8.42 0.98 12.54
C ASN A 9 -9.57 1.47 13.41
N ARG A 10 -9.55 1.17 14.71
CA ARG A 10 -10.56 1.69 15.65
C ARG A 10 -10.46 3.21 15.80
N ILE A 11 -9.24 3.74 15.91
CA ILE A 11 -9.02 5.19 15.99
C ILE A 11 -9.58 5.87 14.73
N MET A 12 -9.29 5.33 13.56
CA MET A 12 -9.77 5.91 12.30
C MET A 12 -11.30 5.91 12.21
N ALA A 13 -11.92 4.80 12.60
CA ALA A 13 -13.38 4.71 12.64
C ALA A 13 -13.96 5.78 13.57
N ARG A 14 -13.33 6.03 14.73
CA ARG A 14 -13.76 7.06 15.66
C ARG A 14 -13.57 8.47 15.10
N LEU A 15 -12.41 8.74 14.49
CA LEU A 15 -12.15 10.05 13.89
C LEU A 15 -13.16 10.38 12.79
N ARG A 16 -13.64 9.37 12.07
CA ARG A 16 -14.61 9.52 10.97
C ARG A 16 -16.06 9.42 11.41
N ASP A 17 -16.33 9.27 12.71
CA ASP A 17 -17.71 9.23 13.21
C ASP A 17 -18.37 10.61 13.00
N PRO A 18 -19.52 10.68 12.29
CA PRO A 18 -20.16 11.96 12.00
C PRO A 18 -20.58 12.75 13.25
N ASP A 19 -20.87 12.05 14.35
CA ASP A 19 -21.38 12.68 15.58
C ASP A 19 -20.29 12.97 16.60
N ARG A 20 -19.26 12.10 16.66
CA ARG A 20 -18.26 12.15 17.73
C ARG A 20 -16.83 12.22 17.24
N GLY A 21 -16.64 12.26 15.92
CA GLY A 21 -15.30 12.28 15.32
C GLY A 21 -14.70 13.66 15.28
N CYS A 22 -13.61 13.75 14.53
CA CYS A 22 -12.95 15.03 14.27
C CYS A 22 -13.62 15.72 13.08
N PRO A 23 -14.11 16.95 13.23
CA PRO A 23 -14.81 17.64 12.13
C PRO A 23 -14.01 17.72 10.84
N TRP A 24 -12.71 17.95 10.94
CA TRP A 24 -11.85 17.99 9.76
C TRP A 24 -11.76 16.62 9.09
N ASP A 25 -11.52 15.56 9.87
CA ASP A 25 -11.40 14.20 9.33
C ASP A 25 -12.70 13.70 8.69
N VAL A 26 -13.85 14.07 9.27
CA VAL A 26 -15.17 13.68 8.75
C VAL A 26 -15.43 14.27 7.37
N GLU A 27 -14.94 15.49 7.11
CA GLU A 27 -15.17 16.18 5.85
C GLU A 27 -14.30 15.69 4.69
N GLN A 28 -13.27 14.90 4.95
CA GLN A 28 -12.32 14.52 3.92
C GLN A 28 -12.88 13.48 2.95
N THR A 29 -12.34 13.51 1.72
CA THR A 29 -12.65 12.58 0.64
C THR A 29 -11.33 12.02 0.09
N PHE A 30 -11.40 11.02 -0.80
CA PHE A 30 -10.21 10.53 -1.48
C PHE A 30 -9.44 11.68 -2.15
N GLY A 31 -10.17 12.56 -2.82
CA GLY A 31 -9.56 13.69 -3.54
C GLY A 31 -8.85 14.67 -2.63
N THR A 32 -9.42 14.97 -1.46
CA THR A 32 -8.79 15.93 -0.52
C THR A 32 -7.59 15.33 0.21
N ILE A 33 -7.56 14.00 0.37
CA ILE A 33 -6.45 13.32 1.08
C ILE A 33 -5.31 12.94 0.13
N ALA A 34 -5.57 12.78 -1.17
CA ALA A 34 -4.56 12.31 -2.14
C ALA A 34 -3.27 13.13 -2.09
N ALA A 35 -3.36 14.46 -1.99
CA ALA A 35 -2.17 15.33 -1.93
C ALA A 35 -1.34 15.06 -0.68
N TYR A 36 -1.97 14.80 0.45
CA TYR A 36 -1.27 14.46 1.70
C TYR A 36 -0.58 13.11 1.58
N THR A 37 -1.19 12.14 0.90
CA THR A 37 -0.57 10.84 0.65
C THR A 37 0.75 10.99 -0.10
N ILE A 38 0.78 11.82 -1.12
CA ILE A 38 1.99 12.13 -1.89
C ILE A 38 3.02 12.83 -1.00
N GLU A 39 2.59 13.82 -0.24
CA GLU A 39 3.46 14.57 0.67
C GLU A 39 4.13 13.66 1.69
N GLU A 40 3.38 12.75 2.31
CA GLU A 40 3.93 11.81 3.29
C GLU A 40 4.92 10.84 2.67
N ALA A 41 4.70 10.42 1.42
CA ALA A 41 5.67 9.60 0.71
C ALA A 41 6.99 10.34 0.51
N TYR A 42 6.96 11.62 0.17
CA TYR A 42 8.16 12.45 0.06
C TYR A 42 8.86 12.63 1.41
N GLU A 43 8.11 12.81 2.48
CA GLU A 43 8.67 12.94 3.83
C GLU A 43 9.41 11.65 4.25
N VAL A 44 8.87 10.48 3.88
CA VAL A 44 9.55 9.21 4.11
C VAL A 44 10.88 9.19 3.35
N ALA A 45 10.86 9.54 2.06
CA ALA A 45 12.07 9.56 1.24
C ALA A 45 13.12 10.54 1.78
N ASP A 46 12.68 11.70 2.24
CA ASP A 46 13.56 12.71 2.83
C ASP A 46 14.23 12.21 4.12
N ALA A 47 13.46 11.57 5.00
CA ALA A 47 13.99 11.01 6.24
C ALA A 47 15.05 9.93 5.94
N ILE A 48 14.82 9.10 4.92
CA ILE A 48 15.78 8.09 4.47
C ILE A 48 17.07 8.75 3.98
N GLN A 49 16.96 9.77 3.16
CA GLN A 49 18.11 10.48 2.60
C GLN A 49 18.96 11.15 3.70
N ARG A 50 18.31 11.73 4.71
CA ARG A 50 19.00 12.36 5.85
C ARG A 50 19.51 11.33 6.87
N ARG A 51 19.13 10.05 6.74
CA ARG A 51 19.46 8.96 7.66
C ARG A 51 18.96 9.22 9.09
N GLU A 52 17.84 9.90 9.21
CA GLU A 52 17.19 10.21 10.49
C GLU A 52 16.13 9.14 10.79
N PHE A 53 16.57 8.07 11.46
CA PHE A 53 15.72 6.88 11.63
C PHE A 53 14.55 7.04 12.57
N ASN A 54 14.67 7.93 13.58
CA ASN A 54 13.51 8.26 14.43
C ASN A 54 12.45 9.01 13.63
N ASP A 55 12.89 9.94 12.76
CA ASP A 55 11.99 10.64 11.86
C ASP A 55 11.37 9.66 10.86
N LEU A 56 12.17 8.73 10.34
CA LEU A 56 11.65 7.71 9.42
C LEU A 56 10.52 6.89 10.04
N LYS A 57 10.67 6.50 11.31
CA LYS A 57 9.60 5.78 12.02
C LYS A 57 8.32 6.62 12.07
N SER A 58 8.46 7.89 12.41
CA SER A 58 7.33 8.83 12.46
C SER A 58 6.69 9.02 11.09
N GLU A 59 7.49 9.22 10.06
CA GLU A 59 6.99 9.45 8.69
C GLU A 59 6.34 8.19 8.09
N LEU A 60 6.87 7.01 8.43
CA LEU A 60 6.20 5.76 8.05
C LEU A 60 4.84 5.63 8.72
N GLY A 61 4.73 6.09 9.98
CA GLY A 61 3.45 6.16 10.68
C GLY A 61 2.46 7.07 9.96
N ASP A 62 2.92 8.25 9.52
CA ASP A 62 2.08 9.19 8.79
C ASP A 62 1.64 8.61 7.44
N LEU A 63 2.52 7.90 6.75
CA LEU A 63 2.16 7.23 5.50
C LEU A 63 1.16 6.09 5.74
N LEU A 64 1.37 5.31 6.78
CA LEU A 64 0.42 4.26 7.17
C LEU A 64 -0.95 4.86 7.51
N PHE A 65 -0.96 6.01 8.17
CA PHE A 65 -2.22 6.75 8.46
C PHE A 65 -2.97 7.06 7.16
N GLN A 66 -2.27 7.44 6.10
CA GLN A 66 -2.91 7.68 4.80
C GLN A 66 -3.59 6.42 4.26
N VAL A 67 -2.92 5.28 4.36
CA VAL A 67 -3.49 3.99 3.92
C VAL A 67 -4.75 3.67 4.72
N VAL A 68 -4.69 3.79 6.04
CA VAL A 68 -5.81 3.51 6.94
C VAL A 68 -6.98 4.47 6.67
N PHE A 69 -6.67 5.74 6.40
CA PHE A 69 -7.67 6.76 6.10
C PHE A 69 -8.42 6.44 4.81
N HIS A 70 -7.69 6.16 3.73
CA HIS A 70 -8.31 5.78 2.45
C HIS A 70 -9.13 4.49 2.59
N ALA A 71 -8.60 3.50 3.28
CA ALA A 71 -9.31 2.24 3.50
C ALA A 71 -10.61 2.44 4.28
N ARG A 72 -10.61 3.34 5.26
CA ARG A 72 -11.82 3.66 6.02
C ARG A 72 -12.86 4.35 5.15
N MET A 73 -12.44 5.30 4.33
CA MET A 73 -13.36 5.96 3.40
C MET A 73 -13.95 4.96 2.39
N ALA A 74 -13.14 4.03 1.91
CA ALA A 74 -13.60 2.97 1.01
C ALA A 74 -14.62 2.05 1.69
N GLU A 75 -14.36 1.67 2.94
CA GLU A 75 -15.27 0.84 3.73
C GLU A 75 -16.63 1.53 3.91
N GLU A 76 -16.63 2.83 4.18
CA GLU A 76 -17.86 3.61 4.32
C GLU A 76 -18.71 3.60 3.05
N GLN A 77 -18.08 3.47 1.89
CA GLN A 77 -18.74 3.42 0.60
C GLN A 77 -19.05 1.98 0.14
N GLY A 78 -18.73 0.98 0.96
CA GLY A 78 -18.97 -0.42 0.62
C GLY A 78 -18.03 -0.97 -0.46
N LEU A 79 -16.86 -0.35 -0.67
CA LEU A 79 -15.92 -0.75 -1.72
C LEU A 79 -14.96 -1.85 -1.24
N PHE A 80 -14.25 -1.61 -0.15
CA PHE A 80 -13.33 -2.56 0.49
C PHE A 80 -12.93 -2.00 1.86
N ALA A 81 -12.28 -2.82 2.67
CA ALA A 81 -11.78 -2.43 3.98
C ALA A 81 -10.26 -2.63 4.05
N TYR A 82 -9.64 -2.20 5.13
CA TYR A 82 -8.19 -2.34 5.35
C TYR A 82 -7.72 -3.80 5.19
N GLU A 83 -8.50 -4.76 5.72
CA GLU A 83 -8.17 -6.18 5.59
C GLU A 83 -8.03 -6.61 4.13
N ASP A 84 -8.87 -6.07 3.26
CA ASP A 84 -8.82 -6.39 1.84
C ASP A 84 -7.56 -5.85 1.19
N VAL A 85 -7.13 -4.64 1.60
CA VAL A 85 -5.88 -4.03 1.11
C VAL A 85 -4.69 -4.90 1.52
N ALA A 86 -4.63 -5.29 2.79
CA ALA A 86 -3.56 -6.12 3.32
C ALA A 86 -3.53 -7.50 2.64
N ARG A 87 -4.70 -8.13 2.49
CA ARG A 87 -4.82 -9.42 1.83
C ARG A 87 -4.38 -9.35 0.37
N ALA A 88 -4.85 -8.34 -0.36
CA ALA A 88 -4.49 -8.16 -1.76
C ALA A 88 -2.97 -8.02 -1.93
N MET A 89 -2.33 -7.29 -1.00
CA MET A 89 -0.87 -7.15 -1.05
C MET A 89 -0.15 -8.44 -0.74
N GLY A 90 -0.59 -9.18 0.28
CA GLY A 90 -0.01 -10.47 0.63
C GLY A 90 -0.13 -11.47 -0.52
N ASP A 91 -1.31 -11.60 -1.10
CA ASP A 91 -1.56 -12.50 -2.23
C ASP A 91 -0.66 -12.15 -3.42
N LYS A 92 -0.53 -10.86 -3.71
CA LYS A 92 0.31 -10.37 -4.80
C LYS A 92 1.78 -10.71 -4.57
N LEU A 93 2.29 -10.50 -3.37
CA LEU A 93 3.69 -10.78 -3.03
C LEU A 93 4.01 -12.28 -3.14
N GLU A 94 3.12 -13.13 -2.62
CA GLU A 94 3.30 -14.57 -2.72
C GLU A 94 3.30 -15.03 -4.18
N ARG A 95 2.36 -14.53 -4.97
CA ARG A 95 2.26 -14.86 -6.40
C ARG A 95 3.49 -14.40 -7.18
N ARG A 96 4.05 -13.24 -6.85
CA ARG A 96 5.21 -12.67 -7.55
C ARG A 96 6.55 -13.24 -7.10
N HIS A 97 6.55 -14.05 -6.05
CA HIS A 97 7.76 -14.66 -5.50
C HIS A 97 7.61 -16.19 -5.38
N PRO A 98 7.35 -16.89 -6.50
CA PRO A 98 7.13 -18.34 -6.45
C PRO A 98 8.37 -19.13 -6.02
N HIS A 99 9.55 -18.53 -6.14
CA HIS A 99 10.82 -19.11 -5.66
C HIS A 99 10.92 -19.11 -4.13
N VAL A 100 10.17 -18.26 -3.45
CA VAL A 100 10.12 -18.19 -1.98
C VAL A 100 8.83 -18.81 -1.45
N PHE A 101 7.73 -18.62 -2.17
CA PHE A 101 6.39 -19.15 -1.83
C PHE A 101 5.89 -20.04 -2.96
N PRO A 102 6.47 -21.25 -3.13
CA PRO A 102 6.06 -22.12 -4.22
C PRO A 102 4.62 -22.62 -4.03
N PRO A 103 3.84 -22.73 -5.13
CA PRO A 103 2.44 -23.16 -5.06
C PRO A 103 2.27 -24.58 -4.49
N ASP A 104 3.28 -25.45 -4.64
CA ASP A 104 3.28 -26.84 -4.14
C ASP A 104 3.88 -26.98 -2.74
N GLY A 105 4.33 -25.87 -2.13
CA GLY A 105 4.96 -25.85 -0.81
C GLY A 105 6.41 -26.27 -0.79
N GLU A 106 7.00 -26.62 -1.93
CA GLU A 106 8.43 -26.99 -2.01
C GLU A 106 9.29 -25.75 -2.28
N LEU A 107 10.41 -25.63 -1.52
CA LEU A 107 11.35 -24.55 -1.72
C LEU A 107 12.18 -24.79 -2.97
N GLU A 108 12.14 -23.84 -3.90
CA GLU A 108 13.01 -23.86 -5.07
C GLU A 108 14.44 -23.46 -4.71
N ASP A 109 15.40 -23.72 -5.63
CA ASP A 109 16.77 -23.33 -5.47
C ASP A 109 16.88 -21.79 -5.46
N ARG A 110 17.38 -21.24 -4.36
CA ARG A 110 17.51 -19.79 -4.17
C ARG A 110 18.79 -19.19 -4.79
N LYS A 111 19.46 -19.93 -5.68
CA LYS A 111 20.72 -19.46 -6.27
C LYS A 111 20.54 -18.42 -7.36
N ALA A 112 19.30 -18.11 -7.75
CA ALA A 112 19.05 -17.02 -8.68
C ALA A 112 19.49 -15.69 -8.05
N ASP A 113 20.26 -14.89 -8.79
CA ASP A 113 20.71 -13.59 -8.29
C ASP A 113 19.57 -12.56 -8.33
N ALA A 114 19.83 -11.39 -7.74
CA ALA A 114 18.82 -10.32 -7.65
C ALA A 114 18.37 -9.84 -9.03
N TRP A 115 19.23 -9.90 -10.03
CA TRP A 115 18.93 -9.46 -11.38
C TRP A 115 17.96 -10.41 -12.08
N SER A 116 18.18 -11.73 -11.94
CA SER A 116 17.27 -12.75 -12.47
C SER A 116 15.89 -12.68 -11.79
N GLN A 117 15.86 -12.40 -10.48
CA GLN A 117 14.62 -12.25 -9.73
C GLN A 117 13.84 -11.04 -10.20
N LYS A 118 14.52 -9.93 -10.47
CA LYS A 118 13.88 -8.72 -11.00
C LYS A 118 13.25 -8.99 -12.37
N ALA A 119 13.96 -9.69 -13.26
CA ALA A 119 13.44 -10.04 -14.58
C ALA A 119 12.20 -10.94 -14.46
N HIS A 120 12.24 -11.92 -13.58
CA HIS A 120 11.09 -12.81 -13.32
C HIS A 120 9.88 -12.04 -12.79
N TRP A 121 10.11 -11.11 -11.87
CA TRP A 121 9.06 -10.22 -11.35
C TRP A 121 8.42 -9.43 -12.49
N GLU A 122 9.23 -8.83 -13.37
CA GLU A 122 8.70 -8.05 -14.49
C GLU A 122 7.87 -8.92 -15.44
N ASP A 123 8.27 -10.17 -15.67
CA ASP A 123 7.50 -11.12 -16.47
C ASP A 123 6.13 -11.41 -15.83
N ILE A 124 6.09 -11.63 -14.52
CA ILE A 124 4.84 -11.86 -13.79
C ILE A 124 3.94 -10.64 -13.89
N LYS A 125 4.49 -9.44 -13.71
CA LYS A 125 3.73 -8.20 -13.84
C LYS A 125 3.19 -8.02 -15.25
N ALA A 126 3.97 -8.37 -16.27
CA ALA A 126 3.54 -8.30 -17.67
C ALA A 126 2.37 -9.26 -17.94
N ASP A 127 2.43 -10.48 -17.41
CA ASP A 127 1.35 -11.45 -17.55
C ASP A 127 0.08 -10.98 -16.83
N GLU A 128 0.21 -10.38 -15.66
CA GLU A 128 -0.91 -9.79 -14.93
C GLU A 128 -1.57 -8.67 -15.72
N ARG A 129 -0.77 -7.80 -16.36
CA ARG A 129 -1.30 -6.72 -17.20
C ARG A 129 -2.05 -7.26 -18.41
N LYS A 130 -1.54 -8.31 -19.06
CA LYS A 130 -2.23 -8.97 -20.18
C LYS A 130 -3.58 -9.53 -19.75
N ALA A 131 -3.64 -10.15 -18.58
CA ALA A 131 -4.89 -10.68 -18.04
C ALA A 131 -5.93 -9.60 -17.78
N LYS A 132 -5.48 -8.34 -17.57
CA LYS A 132 -6.35 -7.18 -17.35
C LYS A 132 -6.53 -6.34 -18.61
N ASP A 133 -6.09 -6.81 -19.78
CA ASP A 133 -6.09 -6.07 -21.05
C ASP A 133 -5.27 -4.77 -21.01
N GLN A 134 -4.28 -4.70 -20.13
CA GLN A 134 -3.35 -3.59 -20.05
C GLN A 134 -2.11 -3.91 -20.88
N THR A 135 -1.82 -3.10 -21.90
CA THR A 135 -0.75 -3.39 -22.85
C THR A 135 0.43 -2.43 -22.77
N GLY A 136 0.29 -1.28 -22.12
CA GLY A 136 1.33 -0.26 -22.04
C GLY A 136 2.18 -0.39 -20.79
N VAL A 137 3.48 -0.08 -20.92
CA VAL A 137 4.41 -0.07 -19.78
C VAL A 137 3.98 0.94 -18.71
N LEU A 138 3.35 2.04 -19.13
CA LEU A 138 2.93 3.12 -18.25
C LEU A 138 1.53 2.94 -17.67
N ASP A 139 0.83 1.85 -17.99
CA ASP A 139 -0.55 1.62 -17.53
C ASP A 139 -0.64 1.52 -16.00
N ASP A 140 0.45 1.09 -15.32
CA ASP A 140 0.50 1.00 -13.87
C ASP A 140 0.96 2.30 -13.20
N VAL A 141 1.27 3.34 -13.98
CA VAL A 141 1.76 4.61 -13.45
C VAL A 141 0.58 5.55 -13.21
N PRO A 142 0.36 6.00 -11.95
CA PRO A 142 -0.73 6.93 -11.65
C PRO A 142 -0.53 8.28 -12.34
N VAL A 143 -1.60 8.80 -12.95
CA VAL A 143 -1.57 10.10 -13.62
C VAL A 143 -1.37 11.26 -12.63
N ALA A 144 -1.64 11.04 -11.35
CA ALA A 144 -1.50 12.05 -10.31
C ALA A 144 -0.06 12.22 -9.79
N LEU A 145 0.91 11.43 -10.27
CA LEU A 145 2.29 11.60 -9.88
C LEU A 145 2.84 12.93 -10.40
N PRO A 146 3.57 13.67 -9.56
CA PRO A 146 4.21 14.90 -10.06
C PRO A 146 5.23 14.59 -11.13
N ALA A 147 5.35 15.50 -12.07
CA ALA A 147 6.29 15.38 -13.17
C ALA A 147 7.75 15.48 -12.69
#